data_edc4a8869a1047d0cb8b63992c66454a
#
_entry.id   edc4a8869a1047d0cb8b63992c66454a
#
_cell.length_a   1.000
_cell.length_b   1.000
_cell.length_c   1.000
_cell.angle_alpha   90.00
_cell.angle_beta   90.00
_cell.angle_gamma   90.00
#
_symmetry.space_group_name_H-M   'P 1'
#
loop_
_entity.id
_entity.type
_entity.pdbx_description
1 polymer ?
#
loop_
_entity_poly.entity_id
_entity_poly.type
_entity_poly.pdbx_seq_one_letter_code
_entity_poly.pdbx_strand_id
1 'polypeptide(L)'
;MKKLAIILLGLFPLVLSSCLKEEEDYFDKSASARIEEAVKNAISVLEGAENGWAVKYYPNPTQTFGGFNLFFKFDDGTVTVSSEIESASTTATSLYSVGQEAGPTLAIDTKNELINYFAHPRNPDGYGSNYKGLEGDYLWTVLSATPEKVMLRGVKSGSLYTLTPLETSDWASEMQAYKNAASDMEFPSYVCVVKGDSLECITCLLYTSDAADDRLSV
;
A
#
# COMPACT_ATOMS: atom_id res chain seq x y z
N MET A 1 -51.64 -47.35 -4.70
CA MET A 1 -50.26 -47.13 -5.13
C MET A 1 -50.13 -46.34 -6.45
N LYS A 2 -50.87 -46.67 -7.50
CA LYS A 2 -50.81 -45.93 -8.77
C LYS A 2 -51.22 -44.45 -8.69
N LYS A 3 -52.21 -44.08 -7.84
CA LYS A 3 -52.62 -42.68 -7.67
C LYS A 3 -51.61 -41.84 -6.93
N LEU A 4 -50.83 -42.44 -6.02
CA LEU A 4 -49.75 -41.74 -5.27
C LEU A 4 -48.54 -41.45 -6.16
N ALA A 5 -48.21 -42.36 -7.08
CA ALA A 5 -47.14 -42.19 -8.06
C ALA A 5 -47.41 -41.05 -9.05
N ILE A 6 -48.67 -40.87 -9.47
CA ILE A 6 -49.08 -39.81 -10.37
C ILE A 6 -49.01 -38.44 -9.69
N ILE A 7 -49.34 -38.36 -8.41
CA ILE A 7 -49.22 -37.10 -7.61
C ILE A 7 -47.73 -36.75 -7.39
N LEU A 8 -46.90 -37.75 -7.13
CA LEU A 8 -45.44 -37.53 -6.99
C LEU A 8 -44.79 -37.09 -8.31
N LEU A 9 -45.23 -37.63 -9.44
CA LEU A 9 -44.71 -37.29 -10.77
C LEU A 9 -45.13 -35.87 -11.20
N GLY A 10 -46.34 -35.42 -10.77
CA GLY A 10 -46.81 -34.06 -11.03
C GLY A 10 -46.21 -32.96 -10.16
N LEU A 11 -45.64 -33.30 -8.99
CA LEU A 11 -44.95 -32.34 -8.14
C LEU A 11 -43.47 -32.10 -8.51
N PHE A 12 -42.87 -33.03 -9.23
CA PHE A 12 -41.46 -32.98 -9.59
C PHE A 12 -41.05 -31.77 -10.47
N PRO A 13 -41.85 -31.35 -11.47
CA PRO A 13 -41.48 -30.15 -12.26
C PRO A 13 -41.67 -28.83 -11.52
N LEU A 14 -42.42 -28.78 -10.44
CA LEU A 14 -42.61 -27.54 -9.65
C LEU A 14 -41.41 -27.19 -8.77
N VAL A 15 -40.57 -28.16 -8.43
CA VAL A 15 -39.37 -27.94 -7.62
C VAL A 15 -38.20 -27.47 -8.48
N LEU A 16 -38.20 -27.73 -9.79
CA LEU A 16 -37.12 -27.36 -10.69
C LEU A 16 -37.24 -25.92 -11.23
N SER A 17 -38.39 -25.27 -11.09
CA SER A 17 -38.58 -23.89 -11.55
C SER A 17 -38.13 -22.82 -10.54
N SER A 18 -37.67 -23.23 -9.35
CA SER A 18 -37.21 -22.28 -8.30
C SER A 18 -35.82 -21.70 -8.54
N CYS A 19 -35.06 -22.23 -9.53
CA CYS A 19 -33.70 -21.75 -9.83
C CYS A 19 -33.59 -20.86 -11.07
N LEU A 20 -34.73 -20.46 -11.67
CA LEU A 20 -34.76 -19.59 -12.84
C LEU A 20 -35.31 -18.20 -12.52
N LYS A 21 -35.04 -17.68 -11.32
CA LYS A 21 -35.04 -16.23 -11.18
C LYS A 21 -33.74 -15.74 -11.80
N GLU A 22 -33.82 -15.18 -13.01
CA GLU A 22 -32.81 -14.25 -13.49
C GLU A 22 -32.69 -13.18 -12.42
N GLU A 23 -31.59 -13.21 -11.66
CA GLU A 23 -31.21 -12.06 -10.84
C GLU A 23 -31.06 -10.91 -11.83
N GLU A 24 -31.85 -9.86 -11.68
CA GLU A 24 -31.65 -8.62 -12.42
C GLU A 24 -30.22 -8.22 -12.19
N ASP A 25 -29.40 -8.24 -13.24
CA ASP A 25 -28.02 -7.77 -13.19
C ASP A 25 -28.04 -6.29 -12.79
N TYR A 26 -27.77 -6.01 -11.52
CA TYR A 26 -27.65 -4.64 -11.01
C TYR A 26 -26.54 -3.84 -11.70
N PHE A 27 -25.73 -4.49 -12.54
CA PHE A 27 -24.60 -3.89 -13.23
C PHE A 27 -24.67 -4.18 -14.72
N ASP A 28 -24.45 -3.16 -15.54
CA ASP A 28 -24.43 -3.26 -17.00
C ASP A 28 -23.32 -4.18 -17.56
N LYS A 29 -22.30 -4.48 -16.73
CA LYS A 29 -21.14 -5.30 -17.08
C LYS A 29 -20.96 -6.44 -16.10
N SER A 30 -20.47 -7.59 -16.59
CA SER A 30 -20.09 -8.73 -15.75
C SER A 30 -18.99 -8.34 -14.74
N ALA A 31 -18.89 -9.07 -13.63
CA ALA A 31 -17.87 -8.83 -12.62
C ALA A 31 -16.45 -8.90 -13.21
N SER A 32 -16.19 -9.87 -14.09
CA SER A 32 -14.88 -10.00 -14.77
C SER A 32 -14.56 -8.80 -15.66
N ALA A 33 -15.53 -8.32 -16.44
CA ALA A 33 -15.34 -7.14 -17.30
C ALA A 33 -15.05 -5.87 -16.49
N ARG A 34 -15.69 -5.71 -15.33
CA ARG A 34 -15.43 -4.58 -14.44
C ARG A 34 -14.03 -4.65 -13.82
N ILE A 35 -13.56 -5.83 -13.42
CA ILE A 35 -12.20 -6.02 -12.90
C ILE A 35 -11.18 -5.74 -13.99
N GLU A 36 -11.38 -6.24 -15.21
CA GLU A 36 -10.48 -5.98 -16.35
C GLU A 36 -10.37 -4.48 -16.66
N GLU A 37 -11.49 -3.77 -16.65
CA GLU A 37 -11.52 -2.32 -16.84
C GLU A 37 -10.79 -1.59 -15.71
N ALA A 38 -10.98 -2.02 -14.45
CA ALA A 38 -10.29 -1.45 -13.30
C ALA A 38 -8.77 -1.69 -13.35
N VAL A 39 -8.32 -2.87 -13.83
CA VAL A 39 -6.90 -3.16 -14.06
C VAL A 39 -6.31 -2.25 -15.12
N LYS A 40 -6.98 -2.11 -16.28
CA LYS A 40 -6.54 -1.21 -17.36
C LYS A 40 -6.47 0.24 -16.90
N ASN A 41 -7.47 0.69 -16.14
CA ASN A 41 -7.46 2.02 -15.55
C ASN A 41 -6.29 2.20 -14.57
N ALA A 42 -6.06 1.22 -13.69
CA ALA A 42 -4.97 1.28 -12.73
C ALA A 42 -3.60 1.42 -13.43
N ILE A 43 -3.33 0.60 -14.45
CA ILE A 43 -2.10 0.69 -15.24
C ILE A 43 -1.98 2.08 -15.89
N SER A 44 -3.03 2.52 -16.60
CA SER A 44 -3.03 3.82 -17.29
C SER A 44 -2.78 4.98 -16.33
N VAL A 45 -3.35 4.94 -15.12
CA VAL A 45 -3.13 5.98 -14.11
C VAL A 45 -1.72 5.90 -13.53
N LEU A 46 -1.24 4.70 -13.19
CA LEU A 46 0.10 4.52 -12.61
C LEU A 46 1.19 5.01 -13.56
N GLU A 47 1.09 4.68 -14.84
CA GLU A 47 2.04 5.09 -15.89
C GLU A 47 1.84 6.55 -16.34
N GLY A 48 0.65 7.11 -16.10
CA GLY A 48 0.29 8.47 -16.51
C GLY A 48 0.96 9.59 -15.71
N ALA A 49 1.59 9.30 -14.57
CA ALA A 49 2.29 10.32 -13.79
C ALA A 49 3.69 10.59 -14.37
N GLU A 50 3.83 11.69 -15.11
CA GLU A 50 5.06 12.05 -15.82
C GLU A 50 6.30 12.07 -14.93
N ASN A 51 6.19 12.63 -13.71
CA ASN A 51 7.27 12.73 -12.75
C ASN A 51 7.29 11.58 -11.74
N GLY A 52 6.31 10.66 -11.80
CA GLY A 52 6.11 9.57 -10.85
C GLY A 52 5.26 9.97 -9.65
N TRP A 53 5.28 9.14 -8.62
CA TRP A 53 4.41 9.18 -7.45
C TRP A 53 5.20 9.29 -6.16
N ALA A 54 4.82 10.19 -5.28
CA ALA A 54 5.25 10.20 -3.89
C ALA A 54 4.36 9.26 -3.06
N VAL A 55 4.97 8.44 -2.23
CA VAL A 55 4.30 7.46 -1.37
C VAL A 55 4.71 7.68 0.07
N LYS A 56 3.75 7.89 0.96
CA LYS A 56 3.97 7.79 2.39
C LYS A 56 3.80 6.33 2.81
N TYR A 57 4.91 5.65 3.04
CA TYR A 57 4.97 4.23 3.25
C TYR A 57 5.00 3.88 4.74
N TYR A 58 3.96 3.26 5.26
CA TYR A 58 3.88 2.73 6.62
C TYR A 58 3.91 1.21 6.55
N PRO A 59 5.01 0.54 6.92
CA PRO A 59 5.16 -0.90 6.73
C PRO A 59 4.07 -1.72 7.38
N ASN A 60 3.57 -1.30 8.54
CA ASN A 60 2.47 -1.97 9.22
C ASN A 60 1.32 -1.01 9.57
N PRO A 61 0.08 -1.51 9.74
CA PRO A 61 -1.10 -0.67 9.96
C PRO A 61 -1.12 0.03 11.32
N THR A 62 -0.35 -0.46 12.29
CA THR A 62 -0.20 0.16 13.62
C THR A 62 0.84 1.27 13.63
N GLN A 63 1.55 1.46 12.50
CA GLN A 63 2.61 2.47 12.31
C GLN A 63 3.74 2.38 13.37
N THR A 64 3.95 1.19 13.92
CA THR A 64 4.93 0.94 14.99
C THR A 64 6.35 1.33 14.59
N PHE A 65 6.68 1.21 13.30
CA PHE A 65 8.01 1.51 12.76
C PHE A 65 8.09 2.89 12.08
N GLY A 66 7.10 3.76 12.32
CA GLY A 66 7.03 5.05 11.65
C GLY A 66 6.65 4.96 10.17
N GLY A 67 6.83 6.07 9.46
CA GLY A 67 6.57 6.20 8.05
C GLY A 67 7.85 6.53 7.28
N PHE A 68 7.89 6.10 6.03
CA PHE A 68 9.01 6.32 5.13
C PHE A 68 8.53 6.98 3.84
N ASN A 69 9.36 7.84 3.26
CA ASN A 69 9.08 8.46 1.97
C ASN A 69 9.70 7.62 0.87
N LEU A 70 8.88 7.23 -0.11
CA LEU A 70 9.29 6.52 -1.31
C LEU A 70 8.76 7.25 -2.54
N PHE A 71 9.49 7.15 -3.65
CA PHE A 71 9.01 7.58 -4.96
C PHE A 71 8.93 6.38 -5.89
N PHE A 72 7.84 6.31 -6.66
CA PHE A 72 7.60 5.28 -7.66
C PHE A 72 7.38 5.92 -9.02
N LYS A 73 8.01 5.39 -10.06
CA LYS A 73 7.68 5.71 -11.45
C LYS A 73 7.44 4.43 -12.21
N PHE A 74 6.26 4.30 -12.76
CA PHE A 74 5.83 3.17 -13.56
C PHE A 74 5.99 3.51 -15.05
N ASP A 75 6.54 2.58 -15.83
CA ASP A 75 6.77 2.76 -17.26
C ASP A 75 6.91 1.38 -17.95
N ASP A 76 6.00 1.08 -18.86
CA ASP A 76 5.98 -0.13 -19.71
C ASP A 76 6.37 -1.42 -18.96
N GLY A 77 5.62 -1.74 -17.89
CA GLY A 77 5.82 -2.95 -17.08
C GLY A 77 7.02 -2.91 -16.14
N THR A 78 7.69 -1.78 -16.00
CA THR A 78 8.76 -1.55 -15.03
C THR A 78 8.37 -0.51 -13.99
N VAL A 79 8.91 -0.63 -12.78
CA VAL A 79 8.81 0.38 -11.75
C VAL A 79 10.19 0.76 -11.24
N THR A 80 10.49 2.05 -11.27
CA THR A 80 11.68 2.63 -10.64
C THR A 80 11.27 3.17 -9.28
N VAL A 81 12.04 2.83 -8.26
CA VAL A 81 11.80 3.20 -6.86
C VAL A 81 12.98 4.01 -6.34
N SER A 82 12.70 5.05 -5.57
CA SER A 82 13.64 5.74 -4.67
C SER A 82 13.09 5.67 -3.24
N SER A 83 13.96 5.67 -2.24
CA SER A 83 13.58 5.56 -0.83
C SER A 83 14.53 6.37 0.05
N GLU A 84 14.02 6.95 1.12
CA GLU A 84 14.82 7.71 2.08
C GLU A 84 15.80 6.86 2.90
N ILE A 85 15.65 5.51 2.89
CA ILE A 85 16.58 4.60 3.59
C ILE A 85 17.98 4.59 2.97
N GLU A 86 18.10 5.02 1.72
CA GLU A 86 19.34 5.07 0.96
C GLU A 86 19.74 6.51 0.63
N SER A 87 20.80 6.70 -0.13
CA SER A 87 21.16 8.04 -0.60
C SER A 87 20.05 8.59 -1.51
N ALA A 88 19.84 9.90 -1.48
CA ALA A 88 18.77 10.57 -2.23
C ALA A 88 18.80 10.33 -3.74
N SER A 89 19.99 10.00 -4.29
CA SER A 89 20.18 9.68 -5.71
C SER A 89 20.04 8.19 -6.04
N THR A 90 19.87 7.32 -5.02
CA THR A 90 19.77 5.88 -5.24
C THR A 90 18.39 5.51 -5.75
N THR A 91 18.35 4.76 -6.84
CA THR A 91 17.13 4.19 -7.40
C THR A 91 17.31 2.70 -7.69
N ALA A 92 16.22 1.94 -7.64
CA ALA A 92 16.18 0.54 -8.03
C ALA A 92 15.00 0.31 -8.97
N THR A 93 15.24 -0.40 -10.09
CA THR A 93 14.21 -0.71 -11.08
C THR A 93 13.91 -2.19 -11.08
N SER A 94 12.63 -2.54 -11.16
CA SER A 94 12.11 -3.92 -11.19
C SER A 94 10.91 -4.03 -12.11
N LEU A 95 10.51 -5.26 -12.44
CA LEU A 95 9.26 -5.50 -13.15
C LEU A 95 8.09 -5.35 -12.19
N TYR A 96 6.98 -4.86 -12.70
CA TYR A 96 5.70 -4.84 -12.00
C TYR A 96 4.59 -5.40 -12.89
N SER A 97 3.50 -5.82 -12.26
CA SER A 97 2.26 -6.19 -12.93
C SER A 97 1.04 -5.73 -12.14
N VAL A 98 -0.09 -5.61 -12.82
CA VAL A 98 -1.39 -5.44 -12.18
C VAL A 98 -2.27 -6.63 -12.55
N GLY A 99 -2.48 -7.52 -11.60
CA GLY A 99 -3.28 -8.72 -11.74
C GLY A 99 -4.77 -8.51 -11.45
N GLN A 100 -5.55 -9.61 -11.60
CA GLN A 100 -7.02 -9.64 -11.41
C GLN A 100 -7.43 -10.57 -10.26
N GLU A 101 -6.73 -10.62 -9.16
CA GLU A 101 -7.04 -11.56 -8.08
C GLU A 101 -8.38 -11.23 -7.37
N ALA A 102 -8.36 -10.64 -6.21
CA ALA A 102 -9.57 -10.16 -5.52
C ALA A 102 -9.93 -8.72 -5.90
N GLY A 103 -9.57 -8.28 -7.11
CA GLY A 103 -9.63 -6.93 -7.65
C GLY A 103 -8.29 -6.58 -8.32
N PRO A 104 -8.10 -5.34 -8.80
CA PRO A 104 -6.82 -4.92 -9.34
C PRO A 104 -5.74 -5.04 -8.28
N THR A 105 -4.70 -5.84 -8.55
CA THR A 105 -3.63 -6.13 -7.58
C THR A 105 -2.28 -5.77 -8.19
N LEU A 106 -1.65 -4.73 -7.66
CA LEU A 106 -0.31 -4.27 -8.03
C LEU A 106 0.73 -5.15 -7.35
N ALA A 107 1.64 -5.74 -8.10
CA ALA A 107 2.75 -6.56 -7.63
C ALA A 107 4.08 -6.02 -8.13
N ILE A 108 5.13 -6.07 -7.31
CA ILE A 108 6.50 -5.93 -7.75
C ILE A 108 7.04 -7.35 -7.97
N ASP A 109 7.19 -7.73 -9.25
CA ASP A 109 7.41 -9.12 -9.67
C ASP A 109 8.86 -9.57 -9.53
N THR A 110 9.81 -8.66 -9.65
CA THR A 110 11.23 -8.95 -9.46
C THR A 110 11.79 -8.21 -8.25
N LYS A 111 12.89 -8.73 -7.70
CA LYS A 111 13.50 -8.18 -6.50
C LYS A 111 13.83 -6.69 -6.70
N ASN A 112 13.31 -5.86 -5.80
CA ASN A 112 13.65 -4.44 -5.67
C ASN A 112 14.23 -4.22 -4.27
N GLU A 113 15.52 -3.87 -4.19
CA GLU A 113 16.22 -3.77 -2.90
C GLU A 113 15.54 -2.79 -1.96
N LEU A 114 15.03 -1.66 -2.49
CA LEU A 114 14.45 -0.59 -1.68
C LEU A 114 13.08 -0.98 -1.09
N ILE A 115 12.27 -1.75 -1.83
CA ILE A 115 10.99 -2.28 -1.32
C ILE A 115 11.21 -3.52 -0.46
N ASN A 116 12.09 -4.42 -0.89
CA ASN A 116 12.37 -5.64 -0.15
C ASN A 116 12.99 -5.36 1.23
N TYR A 117 13.64 -4.22 1.42
CA TYR A 117 14.09 -3.75 2.72
C TYR A 117 12.99 -3.81 3.79
N PHE A 118 11.78 -3.35 3.42
CA PHE A 118 10.63 -3.33 4.33
C PHE A 118 9.94 -4.69 4.47
N ALA A 119 10.01 -5.51 3.44
CA ALA A 119 9.32 -6.80 3.38
C ALA A 119 10.17 -7.98 3.89
N HIS A 120 11.49 -7.77 4.04
CA HIS A 120 12.42 -8.83 4.41
C HIS A 120 12.19 -9.28 5.87
N PRO A 121 12.07 -10.61 6.15
CA PRO A 121 11.82 -11.13 7.48
C PRO A 121 12.93 -10.81 8.50
N ARG A 122 14.15 -10.62 8.00
CA ARG A 122 15.29 -10.11 8.77
C ARG A 122 15.73 -8.82 8.10
N ASN A 123 15.28 -7.70 8.65
CA ASN A 123 15.71 -6.41 8.13
C ASN A 123 17.26 -6.30 8.20
N PRO A 124 17.94 -5.80 7.15
CA PRO A 124 19.41 -5.71 7.11
C PRO A 124 20.00 -4.91 8.28
N ASP A 125 19.31 -3.88 8.73
CA ASP A 125 19.74 -3.01 9.82
C ASP A 125 19.22 -3.46 11.20
N GLY A 126 18.55 -4.62 11.25
CA GLY A 126 18.07 -5.20 12.49
C GLY A 126 16.75 -4.62 13.00
N TYR A 127 16.10 -3.75 12.24
CA TYR A 127 14.81 -3.18 12.63
C TYR A 127 13.67 -4.18 12.57
N GLY A 128 12.69 -3.98 13.46
CA GLY A 128 11.48 -4.78 13.51
C GLY A 128 11.59 -6.03 14.37
N SER A 129 10.57 -6.88 14.30
CA SER A 129 10.49 -8.10 15.08
C SER A 129 11.33 -9.23 14.49
N ASN A 130 11.87 -10.11 15.33
CA ASN A 130 12.60 -11.31 14.89
C ASN A 130 11.74 -12.14 13.92
N TYR A 131 12.29 -12.46 12.75
CA TYR A 131 11.68 -13.23 11.65
C TYR A 131 10.45 -12.58 10.98
N LYS A 132 10.09 -11.34 11.31
CA LYS A 132 9.02 -10.58 10.67
C LYS A 132 9.52 -9.31 9.98
N GLY A 133 10.67 -8.78 10.43
CA GLY A 133 11.21 -7.50 9.97
C GLY A 133 10.23 -6.37 10.22
N LEU A 134 10.12 -5.47 9.28
CA LEU A 134 9.20 -4.32 9.32
C LEU A 134 7.77 -4.66 8.86
N GLU A 135 7.52 -5.90 8.42
CA GLU A 135 6.22 -6.41 7.96
C GLU A 135 5.67 -5.75 6.69
N GLY A 136 6.50 -5.06 5.92
CA GLY A 136 6.11 -4.35 4.72
C GLY A 136 5.59 -5.23 3.59
N ASP A 137 4.94 -4.60 2.61
CA ASP A 137 4.35 -5.23 1.43
C ASP A 137 5.12 -4.89 0.14
N TYR A 138 5.05 -5.79 -0.82
CA TYR A 138 5.41 -5.62 -2.23
C TYR A 138 4.26 -6.04 -3.15
N LEU A 139 3.09 -6.30 -2.55
CA LEU A 139 1.85 -6.69 -3.21
C LEU A 139 0.70 -5.89 -2.58
N TRP A 140 -0.07 -5.19 -3.42
CA TRP A 140 -1.13 -4.30 -2.97
C TRP A 140 -2.40 -4.43 -3.79
N THR A 141 -3.54 -4.46 -3.14
CA THR A 141 -4.83 -4.24 -3.82
C THR A 141 -4.99 -2.76 -4.13
N VAL A 142 -5.31 -2.42 -5.37
CA VAL A 142 -5.63 -1.06 -5.78
C VAL A 142 -7.07 -0.77 -5.40
N LEU A 143 -7.29 0.11 -4.44
CA LEU A 143 -8.61 0.50 -3.96
C LEU A 143 -9.24 1.57 -4.85
N SER A 144 -8.43 2.50 -5.33
CA SER A 144 -8.83 3.51 -6.30
C SER A 144 -7.62 4.02 -7.06
N ALA A 145 -7.82 4.38 -8.32
CA ALA A 145 -6.79 4.99 -9.16
C ALA A 145 -7.39 6.15 -9.95
N THR A 146 -6.91 7.35 -9.64
CA THR A 146 -7.20 8.60 -10.36
C THR A 146 -5.88 9.33 -10.63
N PRO A 147 -5.83 10.26 -11.60
CA PRO A 147 -4.61 11.03 -11.87
C PRO A 147 -4.08 11.83 -10.67
N GLU A 148 -4.96 12.21 -9.75
CA GLU A 148 -4.61 13.01 -8.57
C GLU A 148 -4.17 12.15 -7.39
N LYS A 149 -4.62 10.89 -7.35
CA LYS A 149 -4.36 10.01 -6.20
C LYS A 149 -4.62 8.55 -6.51
N VAL A 150 -3.68 7.70 -6.10
CA VAL A 150 -3.89 6.25 -6.05
C VAL A 150 -3.92 5.78 -4.59
N MET A 151 -4.89 4.96 -4.25
CA MET A 151 -4.99 4.34 -2.92
C MET A 151 -4.75 2.84 -3.03
N LEU A 152 -3.81 2.37 -2.25
CA LEU A 152 -3.42 0.96 -2.19
C LEU A 152 -3.65 0.40 -0.78
N ARG A 153 -3.87 -0.90 -0.73
CA ARG A 153 -3.92 -1.66 0.52
C ARG A 153 -2.96 -2.85 0.44
N GLY A 154 -2.05 -2.94 1.38
CA GLY A 154 -1.13 -4.07 1.50
C GLY A 154 -1.88 -5.40 1.65
N VAL A 155 -1.52 -6.39 0.85
CA VAL A 155 -2.18 -7.70 0.89
C VAL A 155 -1.79 -8.45 2.16
N LYS A 156 -0.54 -8.35 2.58
CA LYS A 156 -0.01 -9.01 3.77
C LYS A 156 -0.31 -8.21 5.04
N SER A 157 0.07 -6.94 5.05
CA SER A 157 -0.01 -6.08 6.25
C SER A 157 -1.42 -5.51 6.48
N GLY A 158 -2.18 -5.27 5.40
CA GLY A 158 -3.43 -4.52 5.45
C GLY A 158 -3.23 -3.00 5.58
N SER A 159 -1.99 -2.50 5.57
CA SER A 159 -1.68 -1.07 5.60
C SER A 159 -2.27 -0.34 4.42
N LEU A 160 -2.67 0.90 4.63
CA LEU A 160 -3.16 1.78 3.57
C LEU A 160 -2.04 2.70 3.11
N TYR A 161 -1.90 2.81 1.80
CA TYR A 161 -0.90 3.64 1.15
C TYR A 161 -1.60 4.63 0.23
N THR A 162 -1.11 5.86 0.23
CA THR A 162 -1.56 6.90 -0.69
C THR A 162 -0.40 7.32 -1.57
N LEU A 163 -0.62 7.29 -2.87
CA LEU A 163 0.29 7.80 -3.88
C LEU A 163 -0.27 9.13 -4.37
N THR A 164 0.57 10.15 -4.39
CA THR A 164 0.28 11.48 -4.96
C THR A 164 1.30 11.79 -6.05
N PRO A 165 0.88 12.40 -7.18
CA PRO A 165 1.82 12.70 -8.27
C PRO A 165 2.90 13.68 -7.78
N LEU A 166 4.13 13.45 -8.22
CA LEU A 166 5.26 14.35 -7.98
C LEU A 166 5.20 15.54 -8.94
N GLU A 167 5.48 16.72 -8.41
CA GLU A 167 5.54 17.96 -9.20
C GLU A 167 6.86 18.11 -9.95
N THR A 168 7.92 17.45 -9.47
CA THR A 168 9.27 17.54 -10.05
C THR A 168 9.79 16.18 -10.51
N SER A 169 10.59 16.20 -11.60
CA SER A 169 11.35 15.04 -12.06
C SER A 169 12.70 14.88 -11.35
N ASP A 170 13.15 15.88 -10.59
CA ASP A 170 14.39 15.81 -9.80
C ASP A 170 14.15 15.13 -8.44
N TRP A 171 14.08 13.81 -8.50
CA TRP A 171 13.85 12.97 -7.33
C TRP A 171 14.96 13.10 -6.28
N ALA A 172 16.20 13.31 -6.72
CA ALA A 172 17.33 13.40 -5.81
C ALA A 172 17.22 14.64 -4.91
N SER A 173 16.93 15.80 -5.51
CA SER A 173 16.73 17.04 -4.76
C SER A 173 15.51 16.96 -3.85
N GLU A 174 14.40 16.39 -4.33
CA GLU A 174 13.17 16.26 -3.56
C GLU A 174 13.35 15.29 -2.38
N MET A 175 13.96 14.13 -2.59
CA MET A 175 14.26 13.18 -1.52
C MET A 175 15.24 13.76 -0.50
N GLN A 176 16.23 14.52 -0.94
CA GLN A 176 17.16 15.21 -0.03
C GLN A 176 16.43 16.25 0.82
N ALA A 177 15.46 16.96 0.26
CA ALA A 177 14.64 17.90 1.01
C ALA A 177 13.84 17.21 2.13
N TYR A 178 13.24 16.03 1.86
CA TYR A 178 12.57 15.24 2.90
C TYR A 178 13.55 14.77 3.99
N LYS A 179 14.74 14.30 3.62
CA LYS A 179 15.77 13.87 4.59
C LYS A 179 16.23 15.04 5.46
N ASN A 180 16.43 16.21 4.87
CA ASN A 180 16.81 17.42 5.60
C ASN A 180 15.69 17.85 6.57
N ALA A 181 14.45 17.88 6.11
CA ALA A 181 13.30 18.21 6.96
C ALA A 181 13.14 17.24 8.13
N ALA A 182 13.38 15.94 7.93
CA ALA A 182 13.36 14.96 9.00
C ALA A 182 14.48 15.24 10.02
N SER A 183 15.71 15.53 9.56
CA SER A 183 16.84 15.88 10.42
C SER A 183 16.59 17.19 11.19
N ASP A 184 15.99 18.18 10.53
CA ASP A 184 15.64 19.46 11.18
C ASP A 184 14.55 19.32 12.25
N MET A 185 13.79 18.22 12.24
CA MET A 185 12.79 17.90 13.25
C MET A 185 13.33 17.11 14.45
N GLU A 186 14.59 16.73 14.44
CA GLU A 186 15.27 16.09 15.57
C GLU A 186 15.64 17.15 16.64
N PHE A 187 14.64 17.57 17.41
CA PHE A 187 14.86 18.49 18.52
C PHE A 187 15.12 17.72 19.83
N PRO A 188 16.13 18.11 20.62
CA PRO A 188 16.33 17.53 21.95
C PRO A 188 15.19 17.87 22.90
N SER A 189 14.50 19.00 22.67
CA SER A 189 13.30 19.42 23.40
C SER A 189 12.55 20.50 22.63
N TYR A 190 11.25 20.64 22.90
CA TYR A 190 10.47 21.77 22.41
C TYR A 190 9.57 22.31 23.51
N VAL A 191 9.24 23.58 23.39
CA VAL A 191 8.37 24.29 24.34
C VAL A 191 6.96 24.32 23.73
N CYS A 192 5.99 23.75 24.43
CA CYS A 192 4.59 23.96 24.15
C CYS A 192 4.11 25.22 24.85
N VAL A 193 3.51 26.15 24.11
CA VAL A 193 2.85 27.34 24.71
C VAL A 193 1.34 27.06 24.69
N VAL A 194 0.75 26.93 25.87
CA VAL A 194 -0.70 26.77 26.04
C VAL A 194 -1.23 27.98 26.77
N LYS A 195 -2.09 28.77 26.13
CA LYS A 195 -2.73 29.98 26.70
C LYS A 195 -1.74 31.02 27.28
N GLY A 196 -0.56 31.14 26.69
CA GLY A 196 0.48 32.08 27.12
C GLY A 196 1.45 31.55 28.17
N ASP A 197 1.21 30.37 28.72
CA ASP A 197 2.15 29.68 29.60
C ASP A 197 3.04 28.75 28.79
N SER A 198 4.33 28.79 29.08
CA SER A 198 5.33 27.91 28.45
C SER A 198 5.47 26.64 29.27
N LEU A 199 5.21 25.48 28.65
CA LEU A 199 5.49 24.18 29.23
C LEU A 199 6.64 23.55 28.43
N GLU A 200 7.71 23.21 29.12
CA GLU A 200 8.77 22.42 28.50
C GLU A 200 8.28 20.97 28.36
N CYS A 201 8.01 20.57 27.11
CA CYS A 201 7.70 19.19 26.80
C CYS A 201 9.01 18.51 26.44
N ILE A 202 9.44 17.58 27.26
CA ILE A 202 10.49 16.64 26.85
C ILE A 202 9.92 15.87 25.66
N THR A 203 10.60 15.91 24.53
CA THR A 203 10.21 15.15 23.34
C THR A 203 9.97 13.71 23.72
N CYS A 204 8.73 13.32 23.73
CA CYS A 204 8.42 11.93 23.55
C CYS A 204 8.64 11.68 22.05
N LEU A 205 9.91 11.43 21.75
CA LEU A 205 10.49 10.88 20.54
C LEU A 205 9.53 10.72 19.37
N LEU A 206 9.66 11.60 18.41
CA LEU A 206 9.64 11.15 17.04
C LEU A 206 10.72 10.06 16.95
N TYR A 207 10.30 8.88 16.63
CA TYR A 207 11.06 7.66 16.61
C TYR A 207 12.35 7.84 15.80
N THR A 208 13.44 8.05 16.50
CA THR A 208 14.73 7.70 15.97
C THR A 208 14.91 6.20 16.22
N SER A 209 15.62 5.54 15.35
CA SER A 209 15.96 4.12 15.40
C SER A 209 16.64 3.65 16.70
N ASP A 210 16.92 4.54 17.60
CA ASP A 210 17.57 4.30 18.89
C ASP A 210 16.62 3.91 20.02
N ALA A 211 15.32 3.95 19.83
CA ALA A 211 14.36 3.53 20.87
C ALA A 211 14.42 2.04 21.22
N ALA A 212 15.22 1.26 20.50
CA ALA A 212 15.47 -0.14 20.83
C ALA A 212 16.54 -0.32 21.93
N ASP A 213 17.36 0.69 22.19
CA ASP A 213 18.50 0.59 23.11
C ASP A 213 18.20 1.17 24.51
N ASP A 214 17.13 1.95 24.63
CA ASP A 214 16.70 2.48 25.92
C ASP A 214 15.79 1.47 26.68
N ARG A 215 16.27 0.25 26.82
CA ARG A 215 15.82 -0.63 27.89
C ARG A 215 16.45 -0.14 29.15
N LEU A 216 15.75 0.78 29.77
CA LEU A 216 15.91 1.22 31.11
C LEU A 216 16.40 0.10 32.02
N SER A 217 17.64 0.20 32.45
CA SER A 217 18.09 -0.33 33.70
C SER A 217 17.34 0.42 34.82
N VAL A 218 16.34 -0.20 35.40
CA VAL A 218 15.83 0.11 36.72
C VAL A 218 16.49 -0.80 37.72
#